data_cbf726ef69728ab6b7d751379cefe83b
#
_entry.id   cbf726ef69728ab6b7d751379cefe83b
#
_cell.length_a   1.000
_cell.length_b   1.000
_cell.length_c   1.000
_cell.angle_alpha   90.00
_cell.angle_beta   90.00
_cell.angle_gamma   90.00
#
_symmetry.space_group_name_H-M   'P 1'
#
loop_
_entity.id
_entity.type
_entity.pdbx_description
1 polymer ?
#
loop_
_entity_poly.entity_id
_entity_poly.type
_entity_poly.pdbx_seq_one_letter_code
_entity_poly.pdbx_strand_id
1 'polypeptide(L)'
;MQYQTKLLDKKNYFNKEIEKIKQENEDFYKKNQTIFFFVSSDMRIESFKGFVEHINKLRRKGHNVIGRVIFRGWIDDKIDGIPEWLKQMQKEGLKNSDFVKYQFHPWAFRYFELKKVPAYALSSCSEDFKFRTCENKYLIKGDMSLIEFFRILSEENKDYIKIYKDLIEVG
;
A
#
# COMPACT_ATOMS: atom_id res chain seq x y z
N MET A 1 -21.83 5.18 -38.86
CA MET A 1 -22.56 4.18 -38.06
C MET A 1 -21.83 2.84 -37.93
N GLN A 2 -21.36 2.26 -39.01
CA GLN A 2 -20.62 0.95 -38.94
C GLN A 2 -19.31 1.02 -38.14
N TYR A 3 -18.65 2.17 -38.11
CA TYR A 3 -17.39 2.36 -37.38
C TYR A 3 -17.57 2.39 -35.84
N GLN A 4 -18.68 2.95 -35.35
CA GLN A 4 -18.98 3.00 -33.92
C GLN A 4 -19.39 1.63 -33.38
N THR A 5 -20.09 0.82 -34.19
CA THR A 5 -20.51 -0.53 -33.80
C THR A 5 -19.32 -1.48 -33.64
N LYS A 6 -18.32 -1.40 -34.55
CA LYS A 6 -17.10 -2.21 -34.47
C LYS A 6 -16.22 -1.83 -33.27
N LEU A 7 -16.18 -0.55 -32.88
CA LEU A 7 -15.45 -0.08 -31.71
C LEU A 7 -16.12 -0.51 -30.40
N LEU A 8 -17.45 -0.50 -30.36
CA LEU A 8 -18.24 -0.98 -29.21
C LEU A 8 -18.10 -2.49 -29.04
N ASP A 9 -18.12 -3.27 -30.13
CA ASP A 9 -17.91 -4.72 -30.06
C ASP A 9 -16.50 -5.10 -29.61
N LYS A 10 -15.47 -4.38 -30.08
CA LYS A 10 -14.10 -4.55 -29.59
C LYS A 10 -13.94 -4.17 -28.14
N LYS A 11 -14.58 -3.10 -27.70
CA LYS A 11 -14.57 -2.66 -26.32
C LYS A 11 -15.27 -3.66 -25.39
N ASN A 12 -16.41 -4.20 -25.83
CA ASN A 12 -17.15 -5.23 -25.11
C ASN A 12 -16.36 -6.55 -25.03
N TYR A 13 -15.71 -6.95 -26.12
CA TYR A 13 -14.83 -8.12 -26.14
C TYR A 13 -13.66 -7.93 -25.19
N PHE A 14 -12.99 -6.78 -25.24
CA PHE A 14 -11.87 -6.43 -24.37
C PHE A 14 -12.28 -6.40 -22.89
N ASN A 15 -13.44 -5.83 -22.58
CA ASN A 15 -13.99 -5.83 -21.23
C ASN A 15 -14.32 -7.23 -20.71
N LYS A 16 -14.86 -8.11 -21.57
CA LYS A 16 -15.13 -9.52 -21.24
C LYS A 16 -13.85 -10.30 -20.96
N GLU A 17 -12.80 -10.07 -21.77
CA GLU A 17 -11.49 -10.68 -21.53
C GLU A 17 -10.85 -10.19 -20.22
N ILE A 18 -10.95 -8.89 -19.92
CA ILE A 18 -10.46 -8.32 -18.65
C ILE A 18 -11.24 -8.91 -17.46
N GLU A 19 -12.56 -9.02 -17.56
CA GLU A 19 -13.37 -9.62 -16.49
C GLU A 19 -13.04 -11.10 -16.29
N LYS A 20 -12.82 -11.84 -17.39
CA LYS A 20 -12.40 -13.25 -17.33
C LYS A 20 -11.03 -13.40 -16.66
N ILE A 21 -10.06 -12.55 -17.03
CA ILE A 21 -8.74 -12.51 -16.39
C ILE A 21 -8.86 -12.13 -14.92
N LYS A 22 -9.71 -11.15 -14.59
CA LYS A 22 -10.00 -10.77 -13.21
C LYS A 22 -10.61 -11.91 -12.40
N GLN A 23 -11.55 -12.66 -12.97
CA GLN A 23 -12.14 -13.83 -12.32
C GLN A 23 -11.14 -14.97 -12.13
N GLU A 24 -10.33 -15.28 -13.14
CA GLU A 24 -9.29 -16.30 -13.06
C GLU A 24 -8.20 -15.93 -12.04
N ASN A 25 -7.93 -14.62 -11.86
CA ASN A 25 -6.97 -14.08 -10.93
C ASN A 25 -7.63 -13.41 -9.71
N GLU A 26 -8.92 -13.62 -9.48
CA GLU A 26 -9.64 -12.99 -8.37
C GLU A 26 -8.96 -13.26 -7.02
N ASP A 27 -8.47 -14.48 -6.80
CA ASP A 27 -7.70 -14.85 -5.64
C ASP A 27 -6.36 -14.13 -5.56
N PHE A 28 -5.71 -13.87 -6.71
CA PHE A 28 -4.48 -13.10 -6.77
C PHE A 28 -4.71 -11.63 -6.42
N TYR A 29 -5.76 -11.02 -6.97
CA TYR A 29 -6.11 -9.62 -6.69
C TYR A 29 -6.62 -9.43 -5.25
N LYS A 30 -7.30 -10.43 -4.68
CA LYS A 30 -7.70 -10.44 -3.28
C LYS A 30 -6.53 -10.75 -2.35
N LYS A 31 -5.48 -11.40 -2.86
CA LYS A 31 -4.35 -11.87 -2.06
C LYS A 31 -3.45 -10.75 -1.56
N ASN A 32 -3.33 -9.63 -2.27
CA ASN A 32 -2.40 -8.56 -1.88
C ASN A 32 -3.06 -7.19 -1.99
N GLN A 33 -3.62 -6.74 -0.87
CA GLN A 33 -3.92 -5.33 -0.70
C GLN A 33 -2.63 -4.61 -0.28
N THR A 34 -2.31 -3.54 -0.97
CA THR A 34 -1.10 -2.77 -0.71
C THR A 34 -1.42 -1.55 0.15
N ILE A 35 -0.70 -1.43 1.25
CA ILE A 35 -0.78 -0.28 2.13
C ILE A 35 0.46 0.56 1.90
N PHE A 36 0.28 1.74 1.30
CA PHE A 36 1.34 2.73 1.13
C PHE A 36 1.45 3.57 2.38
N PHE A 37 2.65 3.64 2.92
CA PHE A 37 2.99 4.52 4.02
C PHE A 37 3.95 5.58 3.49
N PHE A 38 3.47 6.81 3.34
CA PHE A 38 4.24 7.95 2.84
C PHE A 38 4.97 8.61 4.00
N VAL A 39 6.28 8.72 3.88
CA VAL A 39 7.14 9.05 5.01
C VAL A 39 8.25 10.04 4.62
N SER A 40 8.88 10.57 5.66
CA SER A 40 10.17 11.26 5.58
C SER A 40 11.20 10.45 6.38
N SER A 41 12.47 10.50 5.98
CA SER A 41 13.56 9.77 6.63
C SER A 41 13.85 10.24 8.06
N ASP A 42 13.42 11.45 8.42
CA ASP A 42 13.60 12.04 9.74
C ASP A 42 12.46 11.72 10.71
N MET A 43 11.46 10.96 10.30
CA MET A 43 10.40 10.49 11.19
C MET A 43 10.95 9.53 12.24
N ARG A 44 10.27 9.46 13.37
CA ARG A 44 10.68 8.61 14.49
C ARG A 44 10.67 7.13 14.10
N ILE A 45 11.66 6.39 14.56
CA ILE A 45 11.80 4.95 14.27
C ILE A 45 10.57 4.15 14.74
N GLU A 46 9.91 4.57 15.82
CA GLU A 46 8.70 3.92 16.34
C GLU A 46 7.57 3.87 15.30
N SER A 47 7.46 4.88 14.44
CA SER A 47 6.48 4.90 13.35
C SER A 47 6.72 3.78 12.36
N PHE A 48 7.98 3.54 12.00
CA PHE A 48 8.37 2.46 11.09
C PHE A 48 8.24 1.09 11.75
N LYS A 49 8.67 0.96 12.99
CA LYS A 49 8.53 -0.28 13.78
C LYS A 49 7.07 -0.69 13.91
N GLY A 50 6.21 0.26 14.25
CA GLY A 50 4.78 0.01 14.38
C GLY A 50 4.15 -0.44 13.07
N PHE A 51 4.50 0.21 11.97
CA PHE A 51 4.02 -0.17 10.64
C PHE A 51 4.41 -1.62 10.28
N VAL A 52 5.69 -1.96 10.46
CA VAL A 52 6.20 -3.32 10.16
C VAL A 52 5.50 -4.36 11.05
N GLU A 53 5.38 -4.10 12.35
CA GLU A 53 4.71 -5.00 13.29
C GLU A 53 3.25 -5.24 12.92
N HIS A 54 2.53 -4.18 12.55
CA HIS A 54 1.12 -4.28 12.18
C HIS A 54 0.92 -5.04 10.87
N ILE A 55 1.75 -4.80 9.86
CA ILE A 55 1.71 -5.58 8.61
C ILE A 55 1.98 -7.05 8.89
N ASN A 56 3.02 -7.36 9.66
CA ASN A 56 3.35 -8.74 10.02
C ASN A 56 2.23 -9.42 10.82
N LYS A 57 1.60 -8.69 11.74
CA LYS A 57 0.46 -9.18 12.51
C LYS A 57 -0.73 -9.53 11.60
N LEU A 58 -1.07 -8.66 10.67
CA LEU A 58 -2.14 -8.91 9.70
C LEU A 58 -1.85 -10.14 8.84
N ARG A 59 -0.60 -10.30 8.40
CA ARG A 59 -0.18 -11.49 7.65
C ARG A 59 -0.34 -12.76 8.48
N ARG A 60 0.05 -12.76 9.75
CA ARG A 60 -0.13 -13.90 10.65
C ARG A 60 -1.60 -14.25 10.88
N LYS A 61 -2.47 -13.23 10.88
CA LYS A 61 -3.93 -13.42 11.02
C LYS A 61 -4.62 -13.84 9.70
N GLY A 62 -3.86 -14.04 8.64
CA GLY A 62 -4.37 -14.52 7.35
C GLY A 62 -4.82 -13.45 6.37
N HIS A 63 -4.58 -12.16 6.67
CA HIS A 63 -4.85 -11.08 5.73
C HIS A 63 -3.76 -10.97 4.68
N ASN A 64 -4.15 -10.83 3.42
CA ASN A 64 -3.23 -10.70 2.30
C ASN A 64 -2.89 -9.23 2.06
N VAL A 65 -2.11 -8.66 2.95
CA VAL A 65 -1.65 -7.27 2.89
C VAL A 65 -0.14 -7.22 2.74
N ILE A 66 0.34 -6.26 1.98
CA ILE A 66 1.74 -5.90 1.90
C ILE A 66 1.90 -4.41 2.21
N GLY A 67 3.00 -4.05 2.82
CA GLY A 67 3.35 -2.68 3.13
C GLY A 67 4.41 -2.14 2.19
N ARG A 68 4.23 -0.90 1.77
CA ARG A 68 5.22 -0.16 0.97
C ARG A 68 5.48 1.18 1.60
N VAL A 69 6.69 1.36 2.11
CA VAL A 69 7.14 2.62 2.70
C VAL A 69 7.71 3.48 1.58
N ILE A 70 7.11 4.64 1.35
CA ILE A 70 7.39 5.49 0.19
C ILE A 70 8.03 6.79 0.63
N PHE A 71 9.24 7.04 0.12
CA PHE A 71 9.98 8.29 0.31
C PHE A 71 9.79 9.20 -0.89
N ARG A 72 9.62 10.51 -0.65
CA ARG A 72 9.49 11.51 -1.70
C ARG A 72 10.79 11.74 -2.45
N GLY A 73 11.89 11.80 -1.71
CA GLY A 73 13.20 12.17 -2.22
C GLY A 73 14.26 11.19 -1.78
N TRP A 74 15.45 11.41 -2.32
CA TRP A 74 16.62 10.65 -1.90
C TRP A 74 17.00 11.02 -0.48
N ILE A 75 17.39 10.04 0.30
CA ILE A 75 17.86 10.24 1.66
C ILE A 75 19.30 10.71 1.58
N ASP A 76 19.59 11.86 2.23
CA ASP A 76 20.93 12.51 2.22
C ASP A 76 21.46 12.77 0.81
N ASP A 77 20.56 13.09 -0.15
CA ASP A 77 20.89 13.34 -1.56
C ASP A 77 21.65 12.19 -2.26
N LYS A 78 21.51 10.97 -1.75
CA LYS A 78 22.18 9.78 -2.29
C LYS A 78 21.20 8.81 -2.95
N ILE A 79 21.58 8.28 -4.10
CA ILE A 79 20.80 7.25 -4.82
C ILE A 79 20.64 5.98 -3.99
N ASP A 80 21.66 5.61 -3.22
CA ASP A 80 21.68 4.45 -2.32
C ASP A 80 21.28 4.77 -0.88
N GLY A 81 20.66 5.94 -0.67
CA GLY A 81 20.29 6.42 0.66
C GLY A 81 19.33 5.51 1.40
N ILE A 82 18.40 4.85 0.71
CA ILE A 82 17.46 3.92 1.35
C ILE A 82 18.17 2.70 1.95
N PRO A 83 19.04 1.98 1.24
CA PRO A 83 19.78 0.88 1.85
C PRO A 83 20.62 1.27 3.07
N GLU A 84 21.33 2.40 3.02
CA GLU A 84 22.09 2.91 4.16
C GLU A 84 21.20 3.28 5.34
N TRP A 85 20.12 4.00 5.07
CA TRP A 85 19.12 4.37 6.07
C TRP A 85 18.51 3.13 6.73
N LEU A 86 18.16 2.12 5.93
CA LEU A 86 17.56 0.88 6.42
C LEU A 86 18.52 0.13 7.34
N LYS A 87 19.81 0.06 6.97
CA LYS A 87 20.85 -0.53 7.85
C LYS A 87 20.93 0.17 9.19
N GLN A 88 20.88 1.51 9.18
CA GLN A 88 20.91 2.30 10.41
C GLN A 88 19.67 2.03 11.27
N MET A 89 18.48 1.98 10.65
CA MET A 89 17.24 1.68 11.36
C MET A 89 17.24 0.25 11.93
N GLN A 90 17.81 -0.71 11.21
CA GLN A 90 17.97 -2.09 11.69
C GLN A 90 18.87 -2.18 12.91
N LYS A 91 19.94 -1.39 12.96
CA LYS A 91 20.78 -1.28 14.17
C LYS A 91 20.02 -0.74 15.37
N GLU A 92 19.03 0.12 15.15
CA GLU A 92 18.17 0.70 16.17
C GLU A 92 16.95 -0.17 16.48
N GLY A 93 16.83 -1.34 15.87
CA GLY A 93 15.81 -2.35 16.18
C GLY A 93 14.69 -2.51 15.16
N LEU A 94 14.74 -1.84 14.00
CA LEU A 94 13.78 -2.09 12.94
C LEU A 94 14.01 -3.50 12.37
N LYS A 95 12.96 -4.31 12.40
CA LYS A 95 13.04 -5.69 11.90
C LYS A 95 12.83 -5.76 10.40
N ASN A 96 13.52 -6.69 9.75
CA ASN A 96 13.22 -7.07 8.38
C ASN A 96 11.84 -7.73 8.29
N SER A 97 11.17 -7.49 7.19
CA SER A 97 9.91 -8.16 6.87
C SER A 97 9.87 -8.46 5.37
N ASP A 98 9.46 -9.68 5.03
CA ASP A 98 9.23 -10.08 3.64
C ASP A 98 8.02 -9.36 3.03
N PHE A 99 7.18 -8.74 3.87
CA PHE A 99 5.93 -8.11 3.48
C PHE A 99 5.98 -6.59 3.49
N VAL A 100 7.13 -5.99 3.79
CA VAL A 100 7.33 -4.55 3.79
C VAL A 100 8.54 -4.20 2.94
N LYS A 101 8.33 -3.33 1.96
CA LYS A 101 9.39 -2.83 1.09
C LYS A 101 9.50 -1.32 1.21
N TYR A 102 10.70 -0.81 0.96
CA TYR A 102 11.05 0.61 1.06
C TYR A 102 11.41 1.12 -0.33
N GLN A 103 10.84 2.24 -0.72
CA GLN A 103 10.94 2.71 -2.09
C GLN A 103 10.97 4.24 -2.16
N PHE A 104 11.81 4.76 -3.04
CA PHE A 104 11.77 6.15 -3.49
C PHE A 104 10.76 6.26 -4.65
N HIS A 105 9.75 7.13 -4.50
CA HIS A 105 8.71 7.26 -5.52
C HIS A 105 8.07 8.64 -5.49
N PRO A 106 8.73 9.67 -6.03
CA PRO A 106 8.21 11.04 -5.99
C PRO A 106 6.91 11.21 -6.76
N TRP A 107 6.71 10.42 -7.81
CA TRP A 107 5.50 10.49 -8.62
C TRP A 107 4.24 10.08 -7.84
N ALA A 108 4.35 9.12 -6.94
CA ALA A 108 3.24 8.73 -6.07
C ALA A 108 2.81 9.89 -5.15
N PHE A 109 3.76 10.67 -4.65
CA PHE A 109 3.46 11.89 -3.89
C PHE A 109 2.70 12.93 -4.72
N ARG A 110 3.08 13.10 -5.98
CA ARG A 110 2.37 14.02 -6.89
C ARG A 110 0.98 13.52 -7.22
N TYR A 111 0.84 12.22 -7.46
CA TYR A 111 -0.44 11.60 -7.76
C TYR A 111 -1.47 11.83 -6.66
N PHE A 112 -1.09 11.65 -5.41
CA PHE A 112 -1.95 11.89 -4.25
C PHE A 112 -1.95 13.34 -3.76
N GLU A 113 -1.25 14.24 -4.44
CA GLU A 113 -1.11 15.65 -4.05
C GLU A 113 -0.62 15.82 -2.60
N LEU A 114 0.32 14.99 -2.18
CA LEU A 114 0.86 14.99 -0.83
C LEU A 114 1.92 16.08 -0.67
N LYS A 115 1.63 17.06 0.19
CA LYS A 115 2.57 18.12 0.58
C LYS A 115 3.25 17.82 1.91
N LYS A 116 2.59 17.08 2.77
CA LYS A 116 3.05 16.73 4.11
C LYS A 116 2.98 15.21 4.33
N VAL A 117 3.83 14.71 5.19
CA VAL A 117 3.83 13.33 5.67
C VAL A 117 3.63 13.32 7.20
N PRO A 118 3.15 12.23 7.79
CA PRO A 118 2.80 10.96 7.17
C PRO A 118 1.42 10.96 6.49
N ALA A 119 1.24 9.96 5.62
CA ALA A 119 -0.05 9.62 5.03
C ALA A 119 -0.10 8.13 4.74
N TYR A 120 -1.31 7.57 4.68
CA TYR A 120 -1.53 6.17 4.33
C TYR A 120 -2.50 6.08 3.16
N ALA A 121 -2.22 5.17 2.23
CA ALA A 121 -3.15 4.83 1.16
C ALA A 121 -3.35 3.31 1.10
N LEU A 122 -4.58 2.91 0.84
CA LEU A 122 -4.93 1.51 0.59
C LEU A 122 -5.25 1.35 -0.89
N SER A 123 -4.57 0.40 -1.52
CA SER A 123 -4.71 0.15 -2.94
C SER A 123 -4.68 -1.35 -3.23
N SER A 124 -5.32 -1.74 -4.33
CA SER A 124 -5.15 -3.08 -4.90
C SER A 124 -4.26 -2.97 -6.11
N CYS A 125 -3.10 -3.62 -6.08
CA CYS A 125 -2.13 -3.58 -7.16
C CYS A 125 -2.06 -4.95 -7.83
N SER A 126 -2.08 -4.97 -9.17
CA SER A 126 -1.93 -6.21 -9.94
C SER A 126 -0.49 -6.71 -9.96
N GLU A 127 0.47 -5.80 -9.81
CA GLU A 127 1.88 -6.15 -9.69
C GLU A 127 2.48 -5.44 -8.47
N ASP A 128 3.18 -6.19 -7.64
CA ASP A 128 3.92 -5.65 -6.52
C ASP A 128 4.99 -4.68 -7.03
N PHE A 129 5.15 -3.55 -6.36
CA PHE A 129 6.11 -2.48 -6.66
C PHE A 129 5.81 -1.64 -7.91
N LYS A 130 4.73 -1.90 -8.64
CA LYS A 130 4.32 -1.07 -9.77
C LYS A 130 3.08 -0.27 -9.43
N PHE A 131 3.27 0.97 -9.03
CA PHE A 131 2.19 1.89 -8.67
C PHE A 131 1.17 2.06 -9.80
N ARG A 132 1.61 2.03 -11.05
CA ARG A 132 0.72 2.15 -12.23
C ARG A 132 -0.33 1.06 -12.34
N THR A 133 -0.10 -0.09 -11.69
CA THR A 133 -1.01 -1.23 -11.70
C THR A 133 -2.00 -1.19 -10.54
N CYS A 134 -1.98 -0.13 -9.73
CA CYS A 134 -2.76 -0.03 -8.52
C CYS A 134 -4.08 0.70 -8.76
N GLU A 135 -5.15 0.13 -8.23
CA GLU A 135 -6.42 0.79 -8.03
C GLU A 135 -6.44 1.37 -6.62
N ASN A 136 -6.44 2.71 -6.52
CA ASN A 136 -6.37 3.40 -5.25
C ASN A 136 -7.78 3.53 -4.66
N LYS A 137 -7.96 3.05 -3.44
CA LYS A 137 -9.26 3.00 -2.77
C LYS A 137 -9.43 4.09 -1.72
N TYR A 138 -8.43 4.30 -0.88
CA TYR A 138 -8.49 5.22 0.24
C TYR A 138 -7.16 5.94 0.43
N LEU A 139 -7.24 7.20 0.83
CA LEU A 139 -6.09 8.00 1.25
C LEU A 139 -6.47 8.76 2.52
N ILE A 140 -5.67 8.63 3.57
CA ILE A 140 -5.83 9.39 4.80
C ILE A 140 -4.52 10.06 5.14
N LYS A 141 -4.55 11.39 5.30
CA LYS A 141 -3.40 12.22 5.64
C LYS A 141 -3.40 12.49 7.15
N GLY A 142 -2.26 12.43 7.76
CA GLY A 142 -2.07 12.80 9.16
C GLY A 142 -1.20 11.82 9.93
N ASP A 143 -0.77 12.26 11.10
CA ASP A 143 0.04 11.45 12.00
C ASP A 143 -0.86 10.46 12.75
N MET A 144 -0.84 9.23 12.30
CA MET A 144 -1.63 8.16 12.89
C MET A 144 -0.90 6.83 12.76
N SER A 145 -1.31 5.86 13.57
CA SER A 145 -0.87 4.47 13.44
C SER A 145 -1.69 3.76 12.34
N LEU A 146 -1.22 2.60 11.92
CA LEU A 146 -1.99 1.74 11.01
C LEU A 146 -3.31 1.26 11.65
N ILE A 147 -3.32 1.10 12.97
CA ILE A 147 -4.55 0.79 13.72
C ILE A 147 -5.60 1.88 13.52
N GLU A 148 -5.21 3.13 13.69
CA GLU A 148 -6.11 4.27 13.53
C GLU A 148 -6.59 4.40 12.08
N PHE A 149 -5.71 4.16 11.13
CA PHE A 149 -6.07 4.13 9.71
C PHE A 149 -7.21 3.13 9.45
N PHE A 150 -7.07 1.89 9.90
CA PHE A 150 -8.11 0.87 9.71
C PHE A 150 -9.35 1.11 10.58
N ARG A 151 -9.21 1.76 11.72
CA ARG A 151 -10.38 2.20 12.49
C ARG A 151 -11.26 3.15 11.67
N ILE A 152 -10.65 4.14 11.03
CA ILE A 152 -11.35 5.09 10.16
C ILE A 152 -11.99 4.37 8.97
N LEU A 153 -11.26 3.49 8.30
CA LEU A 153 -11.80 2.72 7.17
C LEU A 153 -12.97 1.83 7.59
N SER A 154 -12.92 1.25 8.79
CA SER A 154 -13.97 0.37 9.29
C SER A 154 -15.30 1.12 9.54
N GLU A 155 -15.22 2.41 9.83
CA GLU A 155 -16.42 3.27 9.97
C GLU A 155 -17.09 3.53 8.61
N GLU A 156 -16.31 3.62 7.55
CA GLU A 156 -16.82 3.87 6.20
C GLU A 156 -17.22 2.61 5.45
N ASN A 157 -16.53 1.49 5.70
CA ASN A 157 -16.75 0.23 5.00
C ASN A 157 -16.61 -0.95 5.96
N LYS A 158 -17.67 -1.72 6.09
CA LYS A 158 -17.75 -2.90 6.97
C LYS A 158 -16.72 -3.98 6.63
N ASP A 159 -16.22 -4.03 5.40
CA ASP A 159 -15.22 -5.01 4.97
C ASP A 159 -13.90 -4.88 5.74
N TYR A 160 -13.62 -3.71 6.32
CA TYR A 160 -12.40 -3.45 7.09
C TYR A 160 -12.55 -3.67 8.59
N ILE A 161 -13.74 -4.00 9.09
CA ILE A 161 -13.99 -4.25 10.52
C ILE A 161 -13.12 -5.41 11.02
N LYS A 162 -13.03 -6.48 10.26
CA LYS A 162 -12.23 -7.66 10.65
C LYS A 162 -10.76 -7.34 10.74
N ILE A 163 -10.23 -6.59 9.77
CA ILE A 163 -8.81 -6.15 9.80
C ILE A 163 -8.55 -5.29 11.05
N TYR A 164 -9.42 -4.34 11.32
CA TYR A 164 -9.31 -3.51 12.51
C TYR A 164 -9.33 -4.33 13.80
N LYS A 165 -10.29 -5.24 13.94
CA LYS A 165 -10.39 -6.11 15.11
C LYS A 165 -9.14 -6.96 15.30
N ASP A 166 -8.61 -7.52 14.22
CA ASP A 166 -7.40 -8.34 14.28
C ASP A 166 -6.16 -7.52 14.66
N LEU A 167 -6.12 -6.23 14.29
CA LEU A 167 -5.03 -5.32 14.69
C LEU A 167 -5.06 -4.97 16.19
N ILE A 168 -6.23 -4.78 16.78
CA ILE A 168 -6.36 -4.41 18.19
C ILE A 168 -6.36 -5.61 19.13
N GLU A 169 -6.50 -6.81 18.61
CA GLU A 169 -6.48 -8.03 19.41
C GLU A 169 -5.09 -8.26 20.02
N VAL A 170 -5.06 -8.56 21.32
CA VAL A 170 -3.83 -8.82 22.05
C VAL A 170 -3.34 -10.24 21.75
N GLY A 171 -2.12 -10.33 21.29
CA GLY A 171 -1.50 -11.64 21.03
C GLY A 171 -1.00 -11.86 19.61
#